data_a859990af1f2b2bd0f91bffa27760ab5
#
_entry.id   a859990af1f2b2bd0f91bffa27760ab5
#
_cell.length_a   1.000
_cell.length_b   1.000
_cell.length_c   1.000
_cell.angle_alpha   90.00
_cell.angle_beta   90.00
_cell.angle_gamma   90.00
#
_symmetry.space_group_name_H-M   'P 1'
#
loop_
_entity.id
_entity.type
_entity.pdbx_description
1 polymer ?
#
loop_
_entity_poly.entity_id
_entity_poly.type
_entity_poly.pdbx_seq_one_letter_code
_entity_poly.pdbx_strand_id
1 'polypeptide(L)'
;NNHVIEGMTEIKVVLSDRREFTAKVLLTDPQTDLAVLRIAAGEPLPYLEFANSDAAEVGDIVLAIGNPFGVGQTVTNGIISALARTAVSISDYQFFIQTDAAINPGNSGGALIDTDGKLLGVNTAIYSRSGGSNGIGFAIPSRLVQQ
;
A
#
# COMPACT_ATOMS: atom_id res chain seq x y z
N ASN A 1 1.56 2.86 -5.64
CA ASN A 1 0.36 2.73 -6.46
C ASN A 1 0.57 3.29 -7.86
N ASN A 2 -0.16 2.77 -8.82
CA ASN A 2 -0.08 3.27 -10.19
C ASN A 2 -0.51 4.74 -10.28
N HIS A 3 -1.56 5.13 -9.55
CA HIS A 3 -2.04 6.51 -9.60
C HIS A 3 -1.02 7.52 -9.07
N VAL A 4 -0.07 7.11 -8.25
CA VAL A 4 0.96 7.99 -7.71
C VAL A 4 1.98 8.36 -8.78
N ILE A 5 2.30 7.44 -9.69
CA ILE A 5 3.32 7.64 -10.72
C ILE A 5 2.74 7.99 -12.09
N GLU A 6 1.42 7.96 -12.22
CA GLU A 6 0.76 8.23 -13.49
C GLU A 6 1.10 9.63 -14.02
N GLY A 7 1.54 9.70 -15.27
CA GLY A 7 1.94 10.95 -15.89
C GLY A 7 3.34 11.43 -15.56
N MET A 8 4.08 10.73 -14.70
CA MET A 8 5.46 11.11 -14.40
C MET A 8 6.42 10.68 -15.50
N THR A 9 7.31 11.58 -15.90
CA THR A 9 8.36 11.30 -16.88
C THR A 9 9.63 10.79 -16.22
N GLU A 10 9.85 11.17 -14.95
CA GLU A 10 11.00 10.74 -14.17
C GLU A 10 10.52 10.39 -12.76
N ILE A 11 10.91 9.21 -12.28
CA ILE A 11 10.54 8.72 -10.97
C ILE A 11 11.79 8.55 -10.13
N LYS A 12 11.81 9.19 -8.97
CA LYS A 12 12.87 9.05 -7.98
C LYS A 12 12.37 8.29 -6.77
N VAL A 13 13.16 7.34 -6.32
CA VAL A 13 12.93 6.60 -5.09
C VAL A 13 13.95 7.07 -4.06
N VAL A 14 13.45 7.52 -2.90
CA VAL A 14 14.29 8.00 -1.80
C VAL A 14 14.16 7.00 -0.66
N LEU A 15 15.29 6.45 -0.24
CA LEU A 15 15.33 5.51 0.88
C LEU A 15 15.37 6.25 2.23
N SER A 16 15.14 5.51 3.30
CA SER A 16 15.14 6.09 4.66
C SER A 16 16.49 6.68 5.05
N ASP A 17 17.58 6.22 4.45
CA ASP A 17 18.94 6.74 4.66
C ASP A 17 19.26 7.90 3.71
N ARG A 18 18.27 8.42 3.00
CA ARG A 18 18.36 9.57 2.07
C ARG A 18 19.05 9.26 0.75
N ARG A 19 19.43 8.02 0.46
CA ARG A 19 19.92 7.68 -0.86
C ARG A 19 18.79 7.83 -1.89
N GLU A 20 19.12 8.41 -3.04
CA GLU A 20 18.15 8.62 -4.12
C GLU A 20 18.52 7.74 -5.32
N PHE A 21 17.51 7.15 -5.93
CA PHE A 21 17.69 6.34 -7.13
C PHE A 21 16.63 6.71 -8.15
N THR A 22 17.03 6.75 -9.41
CA THR A 22 16.07 6.84 -10.51
C THR A 22 15.44 5.47 -10.70
N ALA A 23 14.12 5.40 -10.68
CA ALA A 23 13.40 4.16 -10.83
C ALA A 23 12.97 3.95 -12.26
N LYS A 24 12.97 2.68 -12.67
CA LYS A 24 12.44 2.25 -13.95
C LYS A 24 11.12 1.52 -13.71
N VAL A 25 10.08 1.88 -14.44
CA VAL A 25 8.79 1.21 -14.37
C VAL A 25 8.88 -0.11 -15.12
N LEU A 26 8.71 -1.22 -14.41
CA LEU A 26 8.71 -2.55 -15.02
C LEU A 26 7.31 -2.97 -15.44
N LEU A 27 6.30 -2.63 -14.64
CA LEU A 27 4.94 -3.07 -14.85
C LEU A 27 3.98 -2.09 -14.18
N THR A 28 2.87 -1.82 -14.83
CA THR A 28 1.76 -1.09 -14.24
C THR A 28 0.48 -1.86 -14.44
N ASP A 29 -0.39 -1.83 -13.44
CA ASP A 29 -1.70 -2.45 -13.51
C ASP A 29 -2.75 -1.45 -13.00
N PRO A 30 -3.44 -0.75 -13.90
CA PRO A 30 -4.46 0.21 -13.50
C PRO A 30 -5.63 -0.42 -12.75
N GLN A 31 -5.95 -1.69 -12.99
CA GLN A 31 -7.07 -2.35 -12.32
C GLN A 31 -6.81 -2.56 -10.84
N THR A 32 -5.61 -2.99 -10.47
CA THR A 32 -5.23 -3.16 -9.07
C THR A 32 -4.59 -1.90 -8.50
N ASP A 33 -4.32 -0.90 -9.33
CA ASP A 33 -3.62 0.33 -8.96
C ASP A 33 -2.22 0.06 -8.41
N LEU A 34 -1.54 -0.93 -8.98
CA LEU A 34 -0.17 -1.30 -8.61
C LEU A 34 0.81 -0.91 -9.70
N ALA A 35 2.02 -0.58 -9.29
CA ALA A 35 3.14 -0.38 -10.18
C ALA A 35 4.37 -1.07 -9.58
N VAL A 36 5.14 -1.71 -10.43
CA VAL A 36 6.42 -2.32 -10.04
C VAL A 36 7.53 -1.46 -10.59
N LEU A 37 8.37 -0.98 -9.70
CA LEU A 37 9.51 -0.12 -10.01
C LEU A 37 10.80 -0.87 -9.71
N ARG A 38 11.84 -0.57 -10.49
CA ARG A 38 13.16 -1.12 -10.26
C ARG A 38 14.17 -0.01 -10.07
N ILE A 39 15.01 -0.17 -9.05
CA ILE A 39 16.14 0.71 -8.82
C ILE A 39 17.44 -0.11 -8.84
N ALA A 40 18.52 0.53 -9.28
CA ALA A 40 19.84 -0.09 -9.30
C ALA A 40 20.62 0.40 -8.08
N ALA A 41 20.44 -0.28 -6.94
CA ALA A 41 21.08 0.10 -5.68
C ALA A 41 22.50 -0.42 -5.52
N GLY A 42 22.91 -1.39 -6.34
CA GLY A 42 24.24 -1.99 -6.28
C GLY A 42 24.48 -2.95 -5.11
N GLU A 43 23.52 -3.06 -4.20
CA GLU A 43 23.58 -3.92 -3.03
C GLU A 43 22.18 -4.39 -2.65
N PRO A 44 22.06 -5.53 -1.93
CA PRO A 44 20.76 -5.97 -1.44
C PRO A 44 20.17 -4.94 -0.47
N LEU A 45 18.89 -4.65 -0.63
CA LEU A 45 18.16 -3.76 0.27
C LEU A 45 17.28 -4.57 1.20
N PRO A 46 17.02 -4.07 2.42
CA PRO A 46 16.00 -4.68 3.28
C PRO A 46 14.65 -4.69 2.59
N TYR A 47 13.88 -5.74 2.80
CA TYR A 47 12.56 -5.89 2.22
C TYR A 47 11.61 -6.54 3.21
N LEU A 48 10.31 -6.38 2.96
CA LEU A 48 9.29 -7.06 3.73
C LEU A 48 8.95 -8.39 3.07
N GLU A 49 8.82 -9.42 3.88
CA GLU A 49 8.28 -10.70 3.41
C GLU A 49 6.77 -10.60 3.30
N PHE A 50 6.19 -11.34 2.35
CA PHE A 50 4.75 -11.38 2.20
C PHE A 50 4.11 -12.21 3.31
N ALA A 51 3.07 -11.66 3.93
CA ALA A 51 2.16 -12.42 4.76
C ALA A 51 1.20 -13.21 3.85
N ASN A 52 0.60 -14.26 4.39
CA ASN A 52 -0.49 -14.94 3.71
C ASN A 52 -1.79 -14.16 3.95
N SER A 53 -2.19 -13.32 2.99
CA SER A 53 -3.40 -12.51 3.15
C SER A 53 -4.67 -13.36 3.16
N ASP A 54 -4.63 -14.58 2.65
CA ASP A 54 -5.78 -15.49 2.71
C ASP A 54 -6.02 -16.02 4.14
N ALA A 55 -5.00 -16.00 4.99
CA ALA A 55 -5.13 -16.40 6.39
C ALA A 55 -5.49 -15.23 7.32
N ALA A 56 -5.60 -14.02 6.79
CA ALA A 56 -5.95 -12.84 7.58
C ALA A 56 -7.42 -12.92 8.03
N GLU A 57 -7.67 -12.43 9.24
CA GLU A 57 -9.01 -12.47 9.82
C GLU A 57 -9.45 -11.07 10.26
N VAL A 58 -10.74 -10.83 10.21
CA VAL A 58 -11.35 -9.60 10.75
C VAL A 58 -11.01 -9.51 12.25
N GLY A 59 -10.55 -8.34 12.66
CA GLY A 59 -10.09 -8.10 14.02
C GLY A 59 -8.58 -8.20 14.20
N ASP A 60 -7.85 -8.72 13.21
CA ASP A 60 -6.38 -8.78 13.29
C ASP A 60 -5.79 -7.37 13.33
N ILE A 61 -4.80 -7.19 14.19
CA ILE A 61 -4.11 -5.90 14.34
C ILE A 61 -3.20 -5.67 13.12
N VAL A 62 -3.27 -4.46 12.58
CA VAL A 62 -2.45 -4.04 11.44
C VAL A 62 -1.84 -2.68 11.67
N LEU A 63 -0.72 -2.42 10.99
CA LEU A 63 -0.06 -1.13 10.97
C LEU A 63 0.04 -0.66 9.52
N ALA A 64 -0.36 0.58 9.27
CA ALA A 64 -0.20 1.21 7.96
C ALA A 64 0.99 2.15 8.02
N ILE A 65 1.93 1.97 7.10
CA ILE A 65 3.20 2.70 7.06
C ILE A 65 3.22 3.61 5.85
N GLY A 66 3.67 4.84 6.06
CA GLY A 66 3.82 5.80 4.99
C GLY A 66 4.88 6.84 5.30
N ASN A 67 5.12 7.71 4.34
CA ASN A 67 6.06 8.82 4.48
C ASN A 67 5.44 10.07 3.86
N PRO A 68 4.41 10.65 4.52
CA PRO A 68 3.71 11.80 3.98
C PRO A 68 4.64 13.01 3.91
N PHE A 69 4.61 13.67 2.76
CA PHE A 69 5.36 14.90 2.51
C PHE A 69 6.89 14.78 2.62
N GLY A 70 7.42 13.56 2.64
CA GLY A 70 8.86 13.35 2.75
C GLY A 70 9.48 13.78 4.08
N VAL A 71 8.64 14.04 5.12
CA VAL A 71 9.14 14.50 6.43
C VAL A 71 9.47 13.37 7.39
N GLY A 72 9.36 12.14 6.95
CA GLY A 72 9.69 10.99 7.76
C GLY A 72 8.58 9.94 7.73
N GLN A 73 8.94 8.77 8.20
CA GLN A 73 8.04 7.64 8.22
C GLN A 73 6.97 7.83 9.29
N THR A 74 5.71 7.61 8.92
CA THR A 74 4.60 7.63 9.85
C THR A 74 3.95 6.27 9.90
N VAL A 75 3.37 5.94 11.06
CA VAL A 75 2.70 4.67 11.28
C VAL A 75 1.34 4.95 11.91
N THR A 76 0.30 4.38 11.33
CA THR A 76 -1.03 4.36 11.94
C THR A 76 -1.39 2.91 12.26
N ASN A 77 -2.18 2.70 13.30
CA ASN A 77 -2.59 1.37 13.69
C ASN A 77 -4.11 1.22 13.63
N GLY A 78 -4.54 0.00 13.47
CA GLY A 78 -5.94 -0.36 13.43
C GLY A 78 -6.10 -1.86 13.36
N ILE A 79 -7.25 -2.28 12.87
CA ILE A 79 -7.56 -3.70 12.68
C ILE A 79 -8.07 -3.92 11.26
N ILE A 80 -8.12 -5.18 10.87
CA ILE A 80 -8.84 -5.56 9.67
C ILE A 80 -10.34 -5.46 9.99
N SER A 81 -11.03 -4.57 9.29
CA SER A 81 -12.46 -4.32 9.51
C SER A 81 -13.33 -5.22 8.65
N ALA A 82 -12.87 -5.56 7.46
CA ALA A 82 -13.57 -6.45 6.54
C ALA A 82 -12.60 -7.03 5.52
N LEU A 83 -12.97 -8.18 4.98
CA LEU A 83 -12.21 -8.88 3.93
C LEU A 83 -13.13 -9.15 2.75
N ALA A 84 -12.58 -9.10 1.54
CA ALA A 84 -13.25 -9.53 0.31
C ALA A 84 -14.68 -9.00 0.18
N ARG A 85 -14.85 -7.68 0.23
CA ARG A 85 -16.16 -7.08 0.11
C ARG A 85 -16.74 -7.28 -1.28
N THR A 86 -17.62 -8.23 -1.40
CA THR A 86 -18.34 -8.51 -2.64
C THR A 86 -19.54 -7.60 -2.85
N ALA A 87 -19.97 -6.86 -1.80
CA ALA A 87 -21.19 -6.08 -1.82
C ALA A 87 -21.05 -4.71 -2.47
N VAL A 88 -19.84 -4.22 -2.70
CA VAL A 88 -19.60 -2.94 -3.37
C VAL A 88 -19.15 -3.22 -4.78
N SER A 89 -20.12 -3.43 -5.67
CA SER A 89 -19.89 -3.82 -7.06
C SER A 89 -19.52 -2.66 -7.98
N ILE A 90 -18.96 -1.58 -7.47
CA ILE A 90 -18.71 -0.38 -8.27
C ILE A 90 -17.42 -0.50 -9.09
N SER A 91 -16.62 -1.52 -8.84
CA SER A 91 -15.39 -1.74 -9.58
C SER A 91 -14.92 -3.17 -9.38
N ASP A 92 -13.96 -3.60 -10.18
CA ASP A 92 -13.30 -4.89 -10.05
C ASP A 92 -12.49 -5.02 -8.75
N TYR A 93 -12.67 -4.10 -7.81
CA TYR A 93 -11.94 -4.01 -6.55
C TYR A 93 -12.66 -4.74 -5.40
N GLN A 94 -13.22 -5.91 -5.68
CA GLN A 94 -14.00 -6.69 -4.72
C GLN A 94 -13.15 -7.34 -3.62
N PHE A 95 -11.83 -7.25 -3.71
CA PHE A 95 -10.93 -8.06 -2.90
C PHE A 95 -10.07 -7.25 -1.94
N PHE A 96 -10.39 -5.98 -1.73
CA PHE A 96 -9.62 -5.15 -0.82
C PHE A 96 -9.78 -5.58 0.63
N ILE A 97 -8.68 -5.47 1.38
CA ILE A 97 -8.72 -5.50 2.83
C ILE A 97 -9.22 -4.13 3.29
N GLN A 98 -10.27 -4.12 4.09
CA GLN A 98 -10.73 -2.90 4.73
C GLN A 98 -10.13 -2.79 6.12
N THR A 99 -9.66 -1.60 6.50
CA THR A 99 -9.06 -1.35 7.81
C THR A 99 -9.55 0.00 8.35
N ASP A 100 -9.56 0.13 9.68
CA ASP A 100 -9.81 1.42 10.33
C ASP A 100 -8.52 2.18 10.63
N ALA A 101 -7.35 1.60 10.34
CA ALA A 101 -6.11 2.36 10.38
C ALA A 101 -6.21 3.53 9.40
N ALA A 102 -5.75 4.71 9.83
CA ALA A 102 -5.88 5.90 9.01
C ALA A 102 -5.06 5.75 7.73
N ILE A 103 -5.72 5.79 6.59
CA ILE A 103 -5.11 5.77 5.27
C ILE A 103 -5.48 7.05 4.54
N ASN A 104 -4.48 7.81 4.19
CA ASN A 104 -4.59 9.10 3.52
C ASN A 104 -3.66 9.10 2.32
N PRO A 105 -3.73 10.11 1.43
CA PRO A 105 -2.82 10.16 0.29
C PRO A 105 -1.35 10.03 0.64
N GLY A 106 -0.95 10.46 1.84
CA GLY A 106 0.45 10.41 2.27
C GLY A 106 0.98 9.00 2.56
N ASN A 107 0.13 8.01 2.81
CA ASN A 107 0.58 6.62 3.00
C ASN A 107 0.08 5.68 1.91
N SER A 108 -0.53 6.20 0.86
CA SER A 108 -0.91 5.42 -0.31
C SER A 108 0.34 4.85 -0.99
N GLY A 109 0.32 3.57 -1.29
CA GLY A 109 1.48 2.86 -1.83
C GLY A 109 2.40 2.29 -0.77
N GLY A 110 2.24 2.69 0.49
CA GLY A 110 2.98 2.14 1.61
C GLY A 110 2.47 0.78 2.04
N ALA A 111 3.13 0.19 3.02
CA ALA A 111 2.84 -1.16 3.49
C ALA A 111 1.75 -1.17 4.55
N LEU A 112 0.86 -2.15 4.46
CA LEU A 112 0.02 -2.59 5.57
C LEU A 112 0.65 -3.89 6.09
N ILE A 113 1.12 -3.87 7.33
CA ILE A 113 1.83 -5.02 7.91
C ILE A 113 1.03 -5.63 9.06
N ASP A 114 1.29 -6.91 9.31
CA ASP A 114 0.76 -7.61 10.48
C ASP A 114 1.69 -7.45 11.69
N THR A 115 1.35 -8.10 12.80
CA THR A 115 2.14 -8.03 14.03
C THR A 115 3.48 -8.75 13.94
N ASP A 116 3.68 -9.57 12.93
CA ASP A 116 4.96 -10.22 12.65
C ASP A 116 5.86 -9.38 11.73
N GLY A 117 5.39 -8.21 11.32
CA GLY A 117 6.14 -7.33 10.41
C GLY A 117 6.10 -7.77 8.96
N LYS A 118 5.17 -8.64 8.59
CA LYS A 118 5.04 -9.12 7.21
C LYS A 118 4.04 -8.29 6.42
N LEU A 119 4.27 -8.18 5.12
CA LEU A 119 3.43 -7.40 4.22
C LEU A 119 2.10 -8.11 3.99
N LEU A 120 1.04 -7.52 4.53
CA LEU A 120 -0.32 -8.01 4.37
C LEU A 120 -1.01 -7.39 3.17
N GLY A 121 -0.66 -6.17 2.84
CA GLY A 121 -1.23 -5.46 1.70
C GLY A 121 -0.49 -4.17 1.39
N VAL A 122 -0.92 -3.52 0.32
CA VAL A 122 -0.42 -2.22 -0.10
C VAL A 122 -1.54 -1.21 0.07
N ASN A 123 -1.31 -0.17 0.87
CA ASN A 123 -2.31 0.85 1.16
C ASN A 123 -2.73 1.57 -0.12
N THR A 124 -4.01 1.79 -0.27
CA THR A 124 -4.52 2.59 -1.37
C THR A 124 -5.48 3.65 -0.82
N ALA A 125 -5.18 4.92 -1.10
CA ALA A 125 -6.03 6.02 -0.71
C ALA A 125 -7.22 6.06 -1.67
N ILE A 126 -8.40 5.83 -1.14
CA ILE A 126 -9.62 5.93 -1.89
C ILE A 126 -10.13 7.36 -1.75
N TYR A 127 -10.54 7.91 -2.88
CA TYR A 127 -11.12 9.25 -2.91
C TYR A 127 -12.33 9.31 -1.99
N SER A 128 -12.28 10.17 -0.97
CA SER A 128 -13.42 10.48 -0.14
C SER A 128 -13.77 11.96 -0.31
N ARG A 129 -15.06 12.29 -0.20
CA ARG A 129 -15.52 13.68 -0.34
C ARG A 129 -14.90 14.60 0.70
N SER A 130 -14.53 14.07 1.85
CA SER A 130 -13.92 14.85 2.93
C SER A 130 -12.40 14.95 2.81
N GLY A 131 -11.78 14.25 1.86
CA GLY A 131 -10.33 14.25 1.66
C GLY A 131 -9.53 13.56 2.74
N GLY A 132 -10.17 12.90 3.69
CA GLY A 132 -9.51 12.23 4.81
C GLY A 132 -10.07 10.85 5.09
N SER A 133 -9.42 10.17 6.03
CA SER A 133 -9.89 8.88 6.52
C SER A 133 -11.12 9.06 7.40
N ASN A 134 -12.20 8.39 7.09
CA ASN A 134 -13.44 8.38 7.88
C ASN A 134 -13.60 7.06 8.64
N GLY A 135 -12.50 6.46 9.10
CA GLY A 135 -12.52 5.14 9.71
C GLY A 135 -12.64 4.00 8.71
N ILE A 136 -12.50 4.30 7.43
CA ILE A 136 -12.52 3.30 6.36
C ILE A 136 -11.31 3.54 5.47
N GLY A 137 -10.38 2.60 5.47
CA GLY A 137 -9.26 2.57 4.57
C GLY A 137 -9.20 1.22 3.85
N PHE A 138 -8.50 1.18 2.74
CA PHE A 138 -8.40 -0.03 1.95
C PHE A 138 -6.95 -0.35 1.62
N ALA A 139 -6.66 -1.64 1.50
CA ALA A 139 -5.36 -2.11 1.06
C ALA A 139 -5.52 -3.24 0.05
N ILE A 140 -4.63 -3.28 -0.91
CA ILE A 140 -4.58 -4.33 -1.91
C ILE A 140 -3.92 -5.55 -1.26
N PRO A 141 -4.61 -6.72 -1.17
CA PRO A 141 -4.04 -7.88 -0.48
C PRO A 141 -2.73 -8.35 -1.09
N SER A 142 -1.83 -8.85 -0.25
CA SER A 142 -0.53 -9.36 -0.69
C SER A 142 -0.65 -10.47 -1.75
N ARG A 143 -1.71 -11.26 -1.71
CA ARG A 143 -1.97 -12.27 -2.72
C ARG A 143 -2.07 -11.66 -4.12
N LEU A 144 -2.75 -10.51 -4.26
CA LEU A 144 -2.84 -9.82 -5.54
C LEU A 144 -1.51 -9.17 -5.94
N VAL A 145 -0.75 -8.68 -4.96
CA VAL A 145 0.55 -8.08 -5.21
C VAL A 145 1.53 -9.11 -5.79
N GLN A 146 1.43 -10.36 -5.37
CA GLN A 146 2.31 -11.45 -5.82
C GLN A 146 2.02 -11.93 -7.24
N GLN A 147 0.86 -11.65 -7.75
CA GLN A 147 0.47 -12.14 -9.08
C GLN A 147 1.14 -11.39 -10.23
#